data_d308cf16a65f3cc3d1be3f3750f9a025
#
_entry.id   d308cf16a65f3cc3d1be3f3750f9a025
#
_cell.length_a   1.000
_cell.length_b   1.000
_cell.length_c   1.000
_cell.angle_alpha   90.00
_cell.angle_beta   90.00
_cell.angle_gamma   90.00
#
_symmetry.space_group_name_H-M   'P 1'
#
loop_
_entity.id
_entity.type
_entity.pdbx_description
1 polymer ?
#
loop_
_entity_poly.entity_id
_entity_poly.type
_entity_poly.pdbx_seq_one_letter_code
_entity_poly.pdbx_strand_id
1 'polypeptide(L)'
;MIININNKYRINVDSNRHHIPEQFFPDREVKGRDGQMKLKEAEWINFGHYYKNVPLAIDFIVQKEIEFQAEGEISLDEYLKLRTKLQNEYKETVL
;
A
#
# COMPACT_ATOMS: atom_id res chain seq x y z
N MET A 1 -5.79 0.93 16.02
CA MET A 1 -5.70 2.32 15.52
C MET A 1 -5.44 2.30 14.02
N ILE A 2 -6.11 3.14 13.29
CA ILE A 2 -5.92 3.26 11.83
C ILE A 2 -5.25 4.60 11.54
N ILE A 3 -4.15 4.54 10.79
CA ILE A 3 -3.47 5.74 10.30
C ILE A 3 -3.71 5.82 8.80
N ASN A 4 -4.54 6.77 8.39
CA ASN A 4 -4.88 6.96 6.97
C ASN A 4 -3.78 7.74 6.26
N ILE A 5 -3.27 7.21 5.15
CA ILE A 5 -2.29 7.89 4.30
C ILE A 5 -3.01 8.61 3.17
N ASN A 6 -3.84 7.87 2.42
CA ASN A 6 -4.64 8.42 1.33
C ASN A 6 -5.81 7.47 1.04
N ASN A 7 -6.49 7.65 -0.09
CA ASN A 7 -7.62 6.80 -0.47
C ASN A 7 -7.23 5.37 -0.81
N LYS A 8 -5.94 5.11 -1.03
CA LYS A 8 -5.44 3.81 -1.49
C LYS A 8 -4.72 3.03 -0.40
N TYR A 9 -4.07 3.71 0.54
CA TYR A 9 -3.22 3.08 1.56
C TYR A 9 -3.55 3.57 2.96
N ARG A 10 -3.40 2.67 3.91
CA ARG A 10 -3.47 2.99 5.33
C ARG A 10 -2.55 2.05 6.13
N ILE A 11 -2.31 2.39 7.37
CA ILE A 11 -1.55 1.56 8.31
C ILE A 11 -2.49 1.20 9.46
N ASN A 12 -2.68 -0.10 9.69
CA ASN A 12 -3.44 -0.59 10.83
C ASN A 12 -2.46 -0.96 11.95
N VAL A 13 -2.59 -0.31 13.11
CA VAL A 13 -1.73 -0.59 14.26
C VAL A 13 -2.52 -1.45 15.24
N ASP A 14 -2.05 -2.69 15.46
CA ASP A 14 -2.71 -3.64 16.34
C ASP A 14 -2.34 -3.42 17.82
N SER A 15 -2.88 -4.23 18.71
CA SER A 15 -2.63 -4.14 20.16
C SER A 15 -1.17 -4.43 20.53
N ASN A 16 -0.44 -5.13 19.69
CA ASN A 16 0.99 -5.44 19.88
C ASN A 16 1.90 -4.41 19.24
N ARG A 17 1.33 -3.28 18.79
CA ARG A 17 2.05 -2.20 18.13
C ARG A 17 2.71 -2.60 16.81
N HIS A 18 2.18 -3.61 16.14
CA HIS A 18 2.56 -3.94 14.77
C HIS A 18 1.90 -2.96 13.82
N HIS A 19 2.71 -2.33 12.97
CA HIS A 19 2.25 -1.39 11.95
C HIS A 19 2.08 -2.16 10.64
N ILE A 20 0.82 -2.41 10.27
CA ILE A 20 0.45 -3.30 9.18
C ILE A 20 -0.02 -2.46 7.99
N PRO A 21 0.75 -2.38 6.90
CA PRO A 21 0.30 -1.68 5.69
C PRO A 21 -0.88 -2.40 5.06
N GLU A 22 -1.87 -1.61 4.62
CA GLU A 22 -3.07 -2.11 3.95
C GLU A 22 -3.36 -1.28 2.70
N GLN A 23 -3.93 -1.94 1.70
CA GLN A 23 -4.35 -1.30 0.46
C GLN A 23 -5.87 -1.47 0.29
N PHE A 24 -6.52 -0.40 -0.17
CA PHE A 24 -7.94 -0.42 -0.50
C PHE A 24 -8.17 -0.99 -1.90
N PHE A 25 -9.11 -1.92 -1.99
CA PHE A 25 -9.60 -2.44 -3.25
C PHE A 25 -11.09 -2.13 -3.36
N PRO A 26 -11.53 -1.40 -4.41
CA PRO A 26 -12.95 -1.12 -4.61
C PRO A 26 -13.72 -2.37 -5.02
N ASP A 27 -15.04 -2.25 -5.13
CA ASP A 27 -15.87 -3.31 -5.69
C ASP A 27 -15.32 -3.74 -7.04
N ARG A 28 -15.18 -5.04 -7.22
CA ARG A 28 -14.57 -5.59 -8.43
C ARG A 28 -15.10 -6.97 -8.74
N GLU A 29 -15.02 -7.34 -10.01
CA GLU A 29 -15.30 -8.70 -10.43
C GLU A 29 -14.02 -9.53 -10.37
N VAL A 30 -14.11 -10.71 -9.76
CA VAL A 30 -12.99 -11.66 -9.67
C VAL A 30 -13.44 -13.00 -10.22
N LYS A 31 -12.51 -13.72 -10.86
CA LYS A 31 -12.77 -15.05 -11.37
C LYS A 31 -12.66 -16.07 -10.25
N GLY A 32 -13.75 -16.78 -9.97
CA GLY A 32 -13.78 -17.84 -8.98
C GLY A 32 -13.08 -19.10 -9.47
N ARG A 33 -12.92 -20.08 -8.58
CA ARG A 33 -12.30 -21.39 -8.89
C ARG A 33 -13.08 -22.16 -9.94
N ASP A 34 -14.39 -21.94 -10.01
CA ASP A 34 -15.28 -22.55 -10.98
C ASP A 34 -15.26 -21.87 -12.36
N GLY A 35 -14.41 -20.86 -12.52
CA GLY A 35 -14.32 -20.08 -13.75
C GLY A 35 -15.38 -19.02 -13.91
N GLN A 36 -16.32 -18.89 -12.98
CA GLN A 36 -17.38 -17.87 -13.02
C GLN A 36 -16.90 -16.56 -12.39
N MET A 37 -17.34 -15.44 -12.96
CA MET A 37 -17.07 -14.13 -12.40
C MET A 37 -17.96 -13.87 -11.18
N LYS A 38 -17.37 -13.40 -10.10
CA LYS A 38 -18.09 -13.04 -8.87
C LYS A 38 -17.78 -11.61 -8.49
N LEU A 39 -18.78 -10.90 -8.01
CA LEU A 39 -18.59 -9.56 -7.47
C LEU A 39 -17.95 -9.67 -6.07
N LYS A 40 -16.84 -9.00 -5.88
CA LYS A 40 -16.18 -8.88 -4.58
C LYS A 40 -16.35 -7.45 -4.07
N GLU A 41 -16.87 -7.32 -2.85
CA GLU A 41 -17.11 -6.01 -2.25
C GLU A 41 -15.82 -5.28 -1.94
N ALA A 42 -15.91 -3.96 -1.87
CA ALA A 42 -14.80 -3.10 -1.48
C ALA A 42 -14.24 -3.53 -0.11
N GLU A 43 -12.93 -3.62 -0.03
CA GLU A 43 -12.26 -4.06 1.19
C GLU A 43 -10.85 -3.50 1.31
N TRP A 44 -10.35 -3.48 2.55
CA TRP A 44 -8.95 -3.22 2.84
C TRP A 44 -8.25 -4.55 3.03
N ILE A 45 -7.15 -4.76 2.31
CA ILE A 45 -6.38 -6.01 2.38
C ILE A 45 -4.97 -5.67 2.83
N ASN A 46 -4.46 -6.38 3.84
CA ASN A 46 -3.08 -6.22 4.27
C ASN A 46 -2.14 -6.96 3.34
N PHE A 47 -0.87 -6.52 3.31
CA PHE A 47 0.15 -7.11 2.46
C PHE A 47 0.83 -8.34 3.08
N GLY A 48 0.42 -8.76 4.27
CA GLY A 48 1.04 -9.88 4.96
C GLY A 48 2.35 -9.54 5.67
N HIS A 49 2.67 -8.26 5.81
CA HIS A 49 3.87 -7.77 6.47
C HIS A 49 3.51 -6.80 7.59
N TYR A 50 4.36 -6.72 8.60
CA TYR A 50 4.20 -5.77 9.69
C TYR A 50 5.55 -5.17 10.09
N TYR A 51 5.50 -3.95 10.62
CA TYR A 51 6.68 -3.14 10.91
C TYR A 51 6.61 -2.56 12.32
N LYS A 52 7.75 -2.12 12.83
CA LYS A 52 7.88 -1.59 14.18
C LYS A 52 7.34 -0.15 14.33
N ASN A 53 7.31 0.60 13.24
CA ASN A 53 6.96 2.02 13.30
C ASN A 53 6.39 2.51 11.97
N VAL A 54 5.86 3.72 12.00
CA VAL A 54 5.25 4.36 10.83
C VAL A 54 6.23 4.54 9.67
N PRO A 55 7.45 5.08 9.86
CA PRO A 55 8.36 5.28 8.74
C PRO A 55 8.68 4.00 7.95
N LEU A 56 8.89 2.88 8.63
CA LEU A 56 9.15 1.61 7.95
C LEU A 56 7.94 1.12 7.16
N ALA A 57 6.74 1.25 7.70
CA ALA A 57 5.51 0.90 7.01
C ALA A 57 5.30 1.79 5.78
N ILE A 58 5.59 3.08 5.88
CA ILE A 58 5.51 4.02 4.76
C ILE A 58 6.52 3.65 3.67
N ASP A 59 7.74 3.28 4.03
CA ASP A 59 8.75 2.88 3.04
C ASP A 59 8.30 1.65 2.25
N PHE A 60 7.64 0.69 2.89
CA PHE A 60 7.04 -0.45 2.21
C PHE A 60 5.94 -0.02 1.24
N ILE A 61 5.04 0.87 1.67
CA ILE A 61 3.95 1.38 0.85
C ILE A 61 4.50 2.15 -0.36
N VAL A 62 5.53 2.97 -0.15
CA VAL A 62 6.20 3.70 -1.24
C VAL A 62 6.74 2.72 -2.29
N GLN A 63 7.40 1.67 -1.85
CA GLN A 63 7.93 0.66 -2.78
C GLN A 63 6.81 -0.01 -3.57
N LYS A 64 5.69 -0.35 -2.94
CA LYS A 64 4.54 -0.93 -3.64
C LYS A 64 3.95 0.03 -4.66
N GLU A 65 3.87 1.32 -4.33
CA GLU A 65 3.37 2.32 -5.28
C GLU A 65 4.32 2.51 -6.47
N ILE A 66 5.63 2.46 -6.25
CA ILE A 66 6.61 2.51 -7.34
C ILE A 66 6.44 1.31 -8.27
N GLU A 67 6.30 0.11 -7.71
CA GLU A 67 6.07 -1.11 -8.50
C GLU A 67 4.79 -1.02 -9.33
N PHE A 68 3.76 -0.39 -8.79
CA PHE A 68 2.50 -0.17 -9.50
C PHE A 68 2.63 0.85 -10.63
N GLN A 69 3.33 1.96 -10.40
CA GLN A 69 3.47 3.04 -11.38
C GLN A 69 4.47 2.73 -12.49
N ALA A 70 5.54 2.01 -12.16
CA ALA A 70 6.65 1.73 -13.05
C ALA A 70 6.62 0.27 -13.54
N GLU A 71 5.62 -0.07 -14.35
CA GLU A 71 5.56 -1.40 -14.97
C GLU A 71 6.72 -1.59 -15.94
N GLY A 72 7.40 -2.73 -15.83
CA GLY A 72 8.52 -3.08 -16.67
C GLY A 72 9.84 -2.56 -16.15
N GLU A 73 10.49 -1.64 -16.89
CA GLU A 73 11.82 -1.14 -16.56
C GLU A 73 11.80 0.32 -16.11
N ILE A 74 12.65 0.64 -15.14
CA ILE A 74 12.90 2.01 -14.71
C ILE A 74 14.40 2.13 -14.41
N SER A 75 15.00 3.28 -14.73
CA SER A 75 16.39 3.53 -14.37
C SER A 75 16.54 3.74 -12.86
N LEU A 76 17.74 3.48 -12.33
CA LEU A 76 18.01 3.72 -10.92
C LEU A 76 17.79 5.19 -10.54
N ASP A 77 18.22 6.10 -11.40
CA ASP A 77 18.05 7.54 -11.15
C ASP A 77 16.57 7.92 -11.04
N GLU A 78 15.75 7.45 -11.97
CA GLU A 78 14.30 7.68 -11.95
C GLU A 78 13.64 7.03 -10.72
N TYR A 79 14.08 5.82 -10.36
CA TYR A 79 13.60 5.13 -9.17
C TYR A 79 13.86 5.94 -7.91
N LEU A 80 15.08 6.45 -7.74
CA LEU A 80 15.45 7.23 -6.56
C LEU A 80 14.69 8.55 -6.48
N LYS A 81 14.46 9.21 -7.60
CA LYS A 81 13.66 10.45 -7.66
C LYS A 81 12.21 10.20 -7.28
N LEU A 82 11.61 9.15 -7.83
CA LEU A 82 10.22 8.79 -7.54
C LEU A 82 10.07 8.37 -6.08
N ARG A 83 11.00 7.59 -5.56
CA ARG A 83 11.00 7.18 -4.15
C ARG A 83 11.04 8.38 -3.22
N THR A 84 11.94 9.34 -3.46
CA THR A 84 12.04 10.54 -2.64
C THR A 84 10.74 11.36 -2.68
N LYS A 85 10.17 11.54 -3.87
CA LYS A 85 8.90 12.25 -4.04
C LYS A 85 7.78 11.61 -3.24
N LEU A 86 7.61 10.30 -3.34
CA LEU A 86 6.55 9.58 -2.65
C LEU A 86 6.76 9.54 -1.14
N GLN A 87 8.00 9.37 -0.68
CA GLN A 87 8.31 9.42 0.75
C GLN A 87 7.93 10.78 1.35
N ASN A 88 8.28 11.87 0.69
CA ASN A 88 7.93 13.21 1.15
C ASN A 88 6.42 13.42 1.16
N GLU A 89 5.74 13.03 0.10
CA GLU A 89 4.29 13.16 -0.03
C GLU A 89 3.55 12.39 1.07
N TYR A 90 3.93 11.13 1.32
CA TYR A 90 3.24 10.30 2.29
C TYR A 90 3.56 10.68 3.73
N LYS A 91 4.80 11.06 4.03
CA LYS A 91 5.19 11.50 5.37
C LYS A 91 4.53 12.83 5.74
N GLU A 92 4.37 13.74 4.80
CA GLU A 92 3.65 14.99 5.03
C GLU A 92 2.18 14.76 5.38
N THR A 93 1.55 13.78 4.74
CA THR A 93 0.15 13.43 5.00
C THR A 93 -0.06 12.87 6.41
N VAL A 94 0.91 12.11 6.93
CA VAL A 94 0.80 11.39 8.21
C VAL A 94 1.34 12.23 9.38
N LEU A 95 2.32 13.04 9.12
CA LEU A 95 2.97 13.88 10.14
C LEU A 95 2.43 15.29 10.13
#